data_afaf7fc9097db787db1d6c988fd0539e
#
_entry.id   afaf7fc9097db787db1d6c988fd0539e
#
_cell.length_a   1.000
_cell.length_b   1.000
_cell.length_c   1.000
_cell.angle_alpha   90.00
_cell.angle_beta   90.00
_cell.angle_gamma   90.00
#
_symmetry.space_group_name_H-M   'P 1'
#
loop_
_entity.id
_entity.type
_entity.pdbx_description
1 polymer ?
#
loop_
_entity_poly.entity_id
_entity_poly.type
_entity_poly.pdbx_seq_one_letter_code
_entity_poly.pdbx_strand_id
1 'polypeptide(L)'
;DLEGLTTELIHNFAVSPADSQVIGDRHLLKIYDEDELQYILVAKGSSDDVYMIGRIAVSQMQGLIIAYKERFDRNNFFQNLLLDNLLLVDIYNRAKKLHVEVVQPRAVFLIETRQEKDSTVTELLKGMFTSQAGDYITAVDETSVILIKALDREPGMQTDREKEMQYLDQIAHTIVDMMNSEAMLNVNVAYGTVVEELKDVSKSYKEAKMALDVGKIFYAEQSVSAYNKLGIGRLIYQLPVNLCKIFIEEIFGDNLPLDLDEETLTTINKFFENNLNVSETSRQLFVHRNTLVYRIEKLQKSSGLDIRVFDDALTFKIALMVVNYMKY
;
A
#
# COMPACT_ATOMS: atom_id res chain seq x y z
N ASP A 1 39.65 -0.79 -19.16
CA ASP A 1 40.96 -1.26 -19.62
C ASP A 1 42.02 -0.84 -18.61
N LEU A 2 42.49 -1.80 -17.79
CA LEU A 2 43.48 -1.55 -16.72
C LEU A 2 44.91 -1.92 -17.16
N GLU A 3 45.19 -1.97 -18.49
CA GLU A 3 46.51 -2.23 -19.00
C GLU A 3 47.54 -1.29 -18.40
N GLY A 4 48.56 -1.85 -17.72
CA GLY A 4 49.62 -1.11 -17.03
C GLY A 4 49.36 -0.76 -15.56
N LEU A 5 48.20 -1.11 -14.96
CA LEU A 5 47.95 -1.02 -13.53
C LEU A 5 47.94 -2.42 -12.93
N THR A 6 48.93 -2.74 -12.13
CA THR A 6 48.95 -4.01 -11.39
C THR A 6 48.14 -3.91 -10.13
N THR A 7 47.61 -5.02 -9.65
CA THR A 7 46.87 -5.10 -8.38
C THR A 7 47.67 -4.55 -7.21
N GLU A 8 48.99 -4.76 -7.24
CA GLU A 8 49.91 -4.27 -6.22
C GLU A 8 50.03 -2.73 -6.22
N LEU A 9 50.07 -2.08 -7.39
CA LEU A 9 50.09 -0.62 -7.52
C LEU A 9 48.77 0.01 -6.99
N ILE A 10 47.64 -0.60 -7.32
CA ILE A 10 46.32 -0.14 -6.83
C ILE A 10 46.25 -0.32 -5.33
N HIS A 11 46.69 -1.45 -4.79
CA HIS A 11 46.67 -1.70 -3.35
C HIS A 11 47.59 -0.72 -2.61
N ASN A 12 48.80 -0.47 -3.09
CA ASN A 12 49.73 0.49 -2.49
C ASN A 12 49.16 1.90 -2.49
N PHE A 13 48.48 2.31 -3.55
CA PHE A 13 47.78 3.58 -3.58
C PHE A 13 46.59 3.60 -2.59
N ALA A 14 45.79 2.53 -2.51
CA ALA A 14 44.67 2.44 -1.58
C ALA A 14 45.05 2.69 -0.11
N VAL A 15 46.19 2.12 0.33
CA VAL A 15 46.74 2.27 1.70
C VAL A 15 47.54 3.55 1.92
N SER A 16 47.95 4.25 0.84
CA SER A 16 48.71 5.50 0.96
C SER A 16 47.86 6.62 1.57
N PRO A 17 48.49 7.64 2.21
CA PRO A 17 47.77 8.82 2.70
C PRO A 17 47.36 9.81 1.59
N ALA A 18 47.80 9.59 0.35
CA ALA A 18 47.53 10.47 -0.77
C ALA A 18 46.10 10.27 -1.32
N ASP A 19 45.37 11.34 -1.58
CA ASP A 19 44.05 11.29 -2.20
C ASP A 19 44.09 11.12 -3.71
N SER A 20 45.24 11.40 -4.32
CA SER A 20 45.46 11.23 -5.75
C SER A 20 46.90 10.84 -6.03
N GLN A 21 47.11 10.07 -7.11
CA GLN A 21 48.42 9.64 -7.59
C GLN A 21 48.42 9.54 -9.12
N VAL A 22 49.55 9.90 -9.74
CA VAL A 22 49.77 9.70 -11.19
C VAL A 22 50.63 8.50 -11.40
N ILE A 23 50.19 7.56 -12.23
CA ILE A 23 50.94 6.36 -12.62
C ILE A 23 50.95 6.28 -14.16
N GLY A 24 52.07 6.55 -14.76
CA GLY A 24 52.19 6.62 -16.24
C GLY A 24 51.33 7.77 -16.81
N ASP A 25 50.39 7.45 -17.68
CA ASP A 25 49.42 8.37 -18.28
C ASP A 25 48.06 8.39 -17.56
N ARG A 26 48.02 7.99 -16.29
CA ARG A 26 46.74 7.83 -15.56
C ARG A 26 46.80 8.56 -14.23
N HIS A 27 45.68 9.24 -13.93
CA HIS A 27 45.41 9.80 -12.63
C HIS A 27 44.50 8.85 -11.84
N LEU A 28 44.93 8.42 -10.68
CA LEU A 28 44.14 7.66 -9.70
C LEU A 28 43.66 8.63 -8.64
N LEU A 29 42.36 8.60 -8.33
CA LEU A 29 41.72 9.47 -7.32
C LEU A 29 40.86 8.60 -6.42
N LYS A 30 40.97 8.81 -5.12
CA LYS A 30 40.16 8.07 -4.12
C LYS A 30 38.79 8.66 -3.98
N ILE A 31 37.80 7.79 -3.80
CA ILE A 31 36.42 8.13 -3.52
C ILE A 31 36.08 7.51 -2.16
N TYR A 32 35.77 8.34 -1.19
CA TYR A 32 35.43 7.94 0.17
C TYR A 32 33.93 8.03 0.40
N ASP A 33 33.43 7.12 1.27
CA ASP A 33 32.16 7.25 1.97
C ASP A 33 32.47 7.42 3.45
N GLU A 34 32.20 8.61 3.98
CA GLU A 34 32.72 9.04 5.28
C GLU A 34 34.27 8.92 5.32
N ASP A 35 34.81 8.04 6.16
CA ASP A 35 36.25 7.82 6.28
C ASP A 35 36.72 6.51 5.62
N GLU A 36 35.81 5.77 4.94
CA GLU A 36 36.14 4.50 4.29
C GLU A 36 36.34 4.68 2.77
N LEU A 37 37.49 4.17 2.27
CA LEU A 37 37.75 4.14 0.83
C LEU A 37 36.85 3.12 0.15
N GLN A 38 35.91 3.61 -0.71
CA GLN A 38 34.98 2.78 -1.46
C GLN A 38 35.44 2.47 -2.87
N TYR A 39 35.96 3.45 -3.57
CA TYR A 39 36.36 3.30 -4.97
C TYR A 39 37.65 4.08 -5.27
N ILE A 40 38.32 3.69 -6.36
CA ILE A 40 39.40 4.45 -6.97
C ILE A 40 38.98 4.78 -8.41
N LEU A 41 38.83 6.06 -8.71
CA LEU A 41 38.60 6.55 -10.05
C LEU A 41 39.95 6.57 -10.81
N VAL A 42 39.96 5.98 -12.00
CA VAL A 42 41.11 6.01 -12.89
C VAL A 42 40.77 6.85 -14.12
N ALA A 43 41.43 7.99 -14.28
CA ALA A 43 41.28 8.86 -15.44
C ALA A 43 42.51 8.72 -16.33
N LYS A 44 42.33 8.43 -17.64
CA LYS A 44 43.42 8.25 -18.62
C LYS A 44 43.72 9.58 -19.27
N GLY A 45 44.99 9.94 -19.23
CA GLY A 45 45.58 11.16 -19.77
C GLY A 45 46.52 11.80 -18.76
N SER A 46 47.55 12.51 -19.25
CA SER A 46 48.60 13.12 -18.42
C SER A 46 48.46 14.63 -18.26
N SER A 47 47.39 15.26 -18.81
CA SER A 47 47.19 16.69 -18.73
C SER A 47 46.50 17.10 -17.42
N ASP A 48 46.73 18.34 -16.98
CA ASP A 48 46.06 18.94 -15.80
C ASP A 48 44.54 18.97 -15.96
N ASP A 49 44.04 19.08 -17.20
CA ASP A 49 42.62 19.04 -17.49
C ASP A 49 41.99 17.69 -17.10
N VAL A 50 42.69 16.57 -17.37
CA VAL A 50 42.23 15.23 -17.00
C VAL A 50 42.14 15.08 -15.47
N TYR A 51 43.11 15.65 -14.75
CA TYR A 51 43.10 15.68 -13.29
C TYR A 51 41.91 16.49 -12.77
N MET A 52 41.66 17.68 -13.34
CA MET A 52 40.52 18.52 -12.94
C MET A 52 39.18 17.86 -13.21
N ILE A 53 39.02 17.23 -14.37
CA ILE A 53 37.83 16.45 -14.71
C ILE A 53 37.64 15.28 -13.73
N GLY A 54 38.75 14.57 -13.43
CA GLY A 54 38.74 13.48 -12.44
C GLY A 54 38.29 13.96 -11.05
N ARG A 55 38.75 15.13 -10.59
CA ARG A 55 38.35 15.74 -9.32
C ARG A 55 36.86 16.10 -9.30
N ILE A 56 36.34 16.65 -10.40
CA ILE A 56 34.89 16.94 -10.54
C ILE A 56 34.09 15.65 -10.48
N ALA A 57 34.54 14.60 -11.21
CA ALA A 57 33.89 13.30 -11.20
C ALA A 57 33.87 12.67 -9.80
N VAL A 58 34.98 12.72 -9.05
CA VAL A 58 35.06 12.26 -7.65
C VAL A 58 34.02 12.99 -6.78
N SER A 59 33.98 14.33 -6.87
CA SER A 59 33.01 15.14 -6.10
C SER A 59 31.56 14.77 -6.43
N GLN A 60 31.25 14.57 -7.71
CA GLN A 60 29.92 14.13 -8.14
C GLN A 60 29.57 12.72 -7.64
N MET A 61 30.52 11.78 -7.75
CA MET A 61 30.31 10.41 -7.27
C MET A 61 30.14 10.34 -5.76
N GLN A 62 30.90 11.13 -4.98
CA GLN A 62 30.71 11.23 -3.54
C GLN A 62 29.31 11.77 -3.20
N GLY A 63 28.86 12.82 -3.89
CA GLY A 63 27.51 13.35 -3.73
C GLY A 63 26.42 12.30 -4.04
N LEU A 64 26.62 11.52 -5.09
CA LEU A 64 25.70 10.43 -5.45
C LEU A 64 25.68 9.30 -4.41
N ILE A 65 26.84 8.91 -3.86
CA ILE A 65 26.93 7.89 -2.81
C ILE A 65 26.17 8.33 -1.56
N ILE A 66 26.38 9.56 -1.12
CA ILE A 66 25.68 10.14 0.04
C ILE A 66 24.18 10.17 -0.20
N ALA A 67 23.74 10.68 -1.35
CA ALA A 67 22.32 10.76 -1.69
C ALA A 67 21.66 9.38 -1.78
N TYR A 68 22.36 8.38 -2.33
CA TYR A 68 21.88 7.01 -2.42
C TYR A 68 21.75 6.36 -1.04
N LYS A 69 22.76 6.55 -0.17
CA LYS A 69 22.77 6.05 1.20
C LYS A 69 21.63 6.66 2.03
N GLU A 70 21.46 7.98 1.94
CA GLU A 70 20.36 8.68 2.63
C GLU A 70 18.99 8.17 2.15
N ARG A 71 18.81 7.99 0.85
CA ARG A 71 17.59 7.43 0.28
C ARG A 71 17.34 5.99 0.75
N PHE A 72 18.39 5.17 0.80
CA PHE A 72 18.31 3.79 1.29
C PHE A 72 17.95 3.74 2.78
N ASP A 73 18.60 4.56 3.61
CA ASP A 73 18.34 4.67 5.04
C ASP A 73 16.91 5.13 5.31
N ARG A 74 16.41 6.11 4.54
CA ARG A 74 15.03 6.60 4.63
C ARG A 74 14.03 5.53 4.23
N ASN A 75 14.27 4.79 3.16
CA ASN A 75 13.40 3.70 2.72
C ASN A 75 13.34 2.58 3.77
N ASN A 76 14.49 2.16 4.27
CA ASN A 76 14.59 1.14 5.32
C ASN A 76 13.87 1.60 6.61
N PHE A 77 14.02 2.87 6.98
CA PHE A 77 13.32 3.43 8.14
C PHE A 77 11.80 3.32 8.00
N PHE A 78 11.23 3.78 6.89
CA PHE A 78 9.78 3.74 6.70
C PHE A 78 9.24 2.33 6.53
N GLN A 79 9.96 1.42 5.87
CA GLN A 79 9.56 0.00 5.81
C GLN A 79 9.47 -0.63 7.20
N ASN A 80 10.50 -0.43 8.05
CA ASN A 80 10.48 -0.93 9.41
C ASN A 80 9.42 -0.25 10.29
N LEU A 81 9.16 1.04 10.08
CA LEU A 81 8.10 1.78 10.76
C LEU A 81 6.72 1.21 10.43
N LEU A 82 6.42 0.98 9.16
CA LEU A 82 5.15 0.39 8.69
C LEU A 82 4.93 -1.00 9.27
N LEU A 83 5.99 -1.82 9.33
CA LEU A 83 5.94 -3.19 9.87
C LEU A 83 5.96 -3.26 11.40
N ASP A 84 6.01 -2.11 12.10
CA ASP A 84 6.05 -2.03 13.56
C ASP A 84 7.30 -2.71 14.19
N ASN A 85 8.42 -2.65 13.46
CA ASN A 85 9.69 -3.29 13.82
C ASN A 85 10.66 -2.35 14.57
N LEU A 86 10.23 -1.14 14.91
CA LEU A 86 11.09 -0.14 15.56
C LEU A 86 10.64 0.13 16.99
N LEU A 87 11.60 0.27 17.87
CA LEU A 87 11.34 0.78 19.22
C LEU A 87 11.07 2.30 19.15
N LEU A 88 10.29 2.80 20.10
CA LEU A 88 9.90 4.21 20.14
C LEU A 88 11.11 5.16 20.11
N VAL A 89 12.17 4.81 20.86
CA VAL A 89 13.42 5.58 20.91
C VAL A 89 14.10 5.63 19.53
N ASP A 90 14.09 4.50 18.80
CA ASP A 90 14.69 4.41 17.47
C ASP A 90 13.90 5.22 16.45
N ILE A 91 12.55 5.25 16.58
CA ILE A 91 11.69 6.08 15.72
C ILE A 91 12.10 7.54 15.84
N TYR A 92 12.20 8.07 17.06
CA TYR A 92 12.57 9.47 17.27
C TYR A 92 14.00 9.80 16.83
N ASN A 93 14.96 8.95 17.15
CA ASN A 93 16.36 9.17 16.79
C ASN A 93 16.58 9.14 15.26
N ARG A 94 16.00 8.15 14.58
CA ARG A 94 16.11 8.02 13.12
C ARG A 94 15.32 9.11 12.39
N ALA A 95 14.12 9.47 12.87
CA ALA A 95 13.34 10.57 12.31
C ALA A 95 14.13 11.88 12.36
N LYS A 96 14.79 12.18 13.50
CA LYS A 96 15.64 13.37 13.64
C LYS A 96 16.82 13.35 12.66
N LYS A 97 17.51 12.21 12.52
CA LYS A 97 18.63 12.03 11.57
C LYS A 97 18.17 12.22 10.11
N LEU A 98 16.99 11.75 9.77
CA LEU A 98 16.44 11.78 8.42
C LEU A 98 15.60 13.03 8.12
N HIS A 99 15.56 13.99 9.05
CA HIS A 99 14.77 15.22 8.95
C HIS A 99 13.28 14.96 8.66
N VAL A 100 12.70 13.94 9.34
CA VAL A 100 11.29 13.60 9.26
C VAL A 100 10.56 14.19 10.46
N GLU A 101 9.52 14.98 10.18
CA GLU A 101 8.67 15.54 11.23
C GLU A 101 7.97 14.44 12.02
N VAL A 102 8.09 14.48 13.36
CA VAL A 102 7.51 13.45 14.25
C VAL A 102 6.04 13.70 14.50
N VAL A 103 5.67 14.97 14.70
CA VAL A 103 4.31 15.40 14.98
C VAL A 103 3.74 16.07 13.73
N GLN A 104 3.19 15.27 12.85
CA GLN A 104 2.53 15.70 11.62
C GLN A 104 1.43 14.69 11.29
N PRO A 105 0.20 15.16 11.01
CA PRO A 105 -0.89 14.28 10.61
C PRO A 105 -0.58 13.54 9.31
N ARG A 106 -0.78 12.21 9.30
CA ARG A 106 -0.52 11.35 8.13
C ARG A 106 -1.59 10.29 7.98
N ALA A 107 -1.85 9.89 6.73
CA ALA A 107 -2.62 8.72 6.39
C ALA A 107 -1.81 7.81 5.47
N VAL A 108 -2.01 6.51 5.59
CA VAL A 108 -1.36 5.52 4.73
C VAL A 108 -2.34 5.05 3.66
N PHE A 109 -1.90 5.10 2.41
CA PHE A 109 -2.57 4.53 1.26
C PHE A 109 -1.78 3.31 0.78
N LEU A 110 -2.50 2.24 0.51
CA LEU A 110 -1.97 1.02 -0.06
C LEU A 110 -2.53 0.88 -1.47
N ILE A 111 -1.66 0.87 -2.45
CA ILE A 111 -1.99 0.77 -3.88
C ILE A 111 -1.54 -0.60 -4.36
N GLU A 112 -2.48 -1.46 -4.68
CA GLU A 112 -2.20 -2.80 -5.16
C GLU A 112 -2.44 -2.89 -6.67
N THR A 113 -1.48 -3.50 -7.37
CA THR A 113 -1.55 -3.79 -8.79
C THR A 113 -1.77 -5.27 -9.01
N ARG A 114 -2.48 -5.64 -10.06
CA ARG A 114 -2.65 -7.05 -10.46
C ARG A 114 -1.44 -7.61 -11.23
N GLN A 115 -0.51 -6.75 -11.63
CA GLN A 115 0.69 -7.11 -12.37
C GLN A 115 1.91 -6.98 -11.47
N GLU A 116 2.90 -7.87 -11.68
CA GLU A 116 4.17 -7.82 -10.97
C GLU A 116 4.84 -6.46 -11.17
N LYS A 117 5.48 -5.97 -10.12
CA LYS A 117 6.32 -4.77 -9.95
C LYS A 117 6.49 -3.91 -11.20
N ASP A 118 5.49 -3.10 -11.51
CA ASP A 118 5.66 -2.08 -12.53
C ASP A 118 6.25 -0.84 -11.86
N SER A 119 7.50 -0.51 -12.22
CA SER A 119 8.18 0.73 -11.78
C SER A 119 7.34 1.97 -12.14
N THR A 120 6.49 1.87 -13.15
CA THR A 120 5.58 2.90 -13.64
C THR A 120 4.66 3.43 -12.55
N VAL A 121 4.07 2.53 -11.73
CA VAL A 121 3.20 2.96 -10.60
C VAL A 121 3.97 3.82 -9.60
N THR A 122 5.17 3.38 -9.23
CA THR A 122 6.01 4.13 -8.31
C THR A 122 6.46 5.48 -8.90
N GLU A 123 6.76 5.53 -10.19
CA GLU A 123 7.18 6.75 -10.88
C GLU A 123 6.02 7.75 -11.00
N LEU A 124 4.83 7.29 -11.38
CA LEU A 124 3.64 8.12 -11.43
C LEU A 124 3.29 8.70 -10.06
N LEU A 125 3.28 7.86 -9.02
CA LEU A 125 3.04 8.33 -7.65
C LEU A 125 4.07 9.38 -7.21
N LYS A 126 5.35 9.20 -7.55
CA LYS A 126 6.39 10.22 -7.26
C LYS A 126 6.19 11.51 -8.03
N GLY A 127 5.59 11.45 -9.21
CA GLY A 127 5.20 12.64 -9.98
C GLY A 127 4.05 13.40 -9.34
N MET A 128 3.11 12.70 -8.71
CA MET A 128 1.95 13.30 -8.02
C MET A 128 2.27 13.82 -6.62
N PHE A 129 3.07 13.05 -5.87
CA PHE A 129 3.33 13.27 -4.46
C PHE A 129 4.83 13.51 -4.24
N THR A 130 5.17 14.69 -3.76
CA THR A 130 6.56 15.09 -3.59
C THR A 130 7.02 14.96 -2.14
N SER A 131 8.26 14.56 -1.95
CA SER A 131 8.87 14.52 -0.61
C SER A 131 8.96 15.89 0.07
N GLN A 132 8.86 16.98 -0.69
CA GLN A 132 8.81 18.35 -0.14
C GLN A 132 7.55 18.61 0.68
N ALA A 133 6.43 17.94 0.37
CA ALA A 133 5.21 18.01 1.15
C ALA A 133 5.21 17.05 2.37
N GLY A 134 6.30 16.34 2.65
CA GLY A 134 6.38 15.33 3.70
C GLY A 134 5.79 13.97 3.31
N ASP A 135 5.41 13.81 2.04
CA ASP A 135 4.89 12.56 1.49
C ASP A 135 6.03 11.56 1.28
N TYR A 136 5.73 10.28 1.50
CA TYR A 136 6.72 9.24 1.30
C TYR A 136 6.13 8.02 0.60
N ILE A 137 6.85 7.53 -0.42
CA ILE A 137 6.45 6.38 -1.23
C ILE A 137 7.46 5.26 -1.03
N THR A 138 6.97 4.08 -0.67
CA THR A 138 7.77 2.87 -0.47
C THR A 138 7.00 1.63 -0.92
N ALA A 139 7.62 0.45 -0.85
CA ALA A 139 6.99 -0.83 -1.03
C ALA A 139 7.47 -1.79 0.07
N VAL A 140 6.57 -2.60 0.60
CA VAL A 140 6.90 -3.64 1.60
C VAL A 140 6.90 -5.02 0.94
N ASP A 141 6.13 -5.19 -0.12
CA ASP A 141 6.04 -6.42 -0.91
C ASP A 141 6.14 -6.12 -2.42
N GLU A 142 6.02 -7.14 -3.24
CA GLU A 142 6.18 -7.03 -4.70
C GLU A 142 4.94 -6.54 -5.43
N THR A 143 3.78 -6.58 -4.80
CA THR A 143 2.47 -6.30 -5.40
C THR A 143 1.88 -4.97 -4.99
N SER A 144 2.43 -4.34 -3.95
CA SER A 144 1.84 -3.16 -3.31
C SER A 144 2.83 -2.01 -3.23
N VAL A 145 2.37 -0.83 -3.63
CA VAL A 145 3.06 0.44 -3.38
C VAL A 145 2.34 1.18 -2.26
N ILE A 146 3.11 1.74 -1.33
CA ILE A 146 2.60 2.43 -0.15
C ILE A 146 2.92 3.91 -0.27
N LEU A 147 1.88 4.74 -0.14
CA LEU A 147 2.01 6.18 0.02
C LEU A 147 1.70 6.55 1.48
N ILE A 148 2.67 7.12 2.17
CA ILE A 148 2.46 7.79 3.45
C ILE A 148 2.21 9.26 3.11
N LYS A 149 0.96 9.69 3.15
CA LYS A 149 0.53 11.04 2.81
C LYS A 149 0.55 11.93 4.04
N ALA A 150 1.34 12.98 4.01
CA ALA A 150 1.29 14.06 5.01
C ALA A 150 0.08 14.96 4.73
N LEU A 151 -0.64 15.36 5.78
CA LEU A 151 -1.75 16.29 5.69
C LEU A 151 -1.29 17.68 6.11
N ASP A 152 -1.71 18.68 5.34
CA ASP A 152 -1.34 20.08 5.54
C ASP A 152 -2.30 20.74 6.56
N ARG A 153 -2.18 20.31 7.82
CA ARG A 153 -2.90 20.89 8.96
C ARG A 153 -2.05 20.90 10.22
N GLU A 154 -2.34 21.82 11.12
CA GLU A 154 -1.68 21.84 12.43
C GLU A 154 -2.07 20.61 13.26
N PRO A 155 -1.11 19.94 13.93
CA PRO A 155 -1.37 18.82 14.80
C PRO A 155 -2.33 19.21 15.94
N GLY A 156 -3.29 18.31 16.23
CA GLY A 156 -4.28 18.54 17.30
C GLY A 156 -5.41 19.51 16.97
N MET A 157 -5.41 20.12 15.78
CA MET A 157 -6.54 20.92 15.32
C MET A 157 -7.76 20.01 15.10
N GLN A 158 -8.90 20.33 15.75
CA GLN A 158 -10.14 19.61 15.52
C GLN A 158 -10.57 19.83 14.07
N THR A 159 -10.44 18.78 13.27
CA THR A 159 -10.89 18.77 11.89
C THR A 159 -12.27 18.13 11.84
N ASP A 160 -13.12 18.66 10.97
CA ASP A 160 -14.35 17.99 10.60
C ASP A 160 -13.99 16.63 9.98
N ARG A 161 -14.33 15.56 10.70
CA ARG A 161 -14.03 14.17 10.27
C ARG A 161 -14.59 13.86 8.89
N GLU A 162 -15.72 14.44 8.57
CA GLU A 162 -16.36 14.21 7.27
C GLU A 162 -15.53 14.84 6.13
N LYS A 163 -15.04 16.06 6.31
CA LYS A 163 -14.14 16.73 5.34
C LYS A 163 -12.82 16.01 5.20
N GLU A 164 -12.26 15.54 6.30
CA GLU A 164 -11.02 14.75 6.27
C GLU A 164 -11.22 13.45 5.47
N MET A 165 -12.32 12.73 5.72
CA MET A 165 -12.68 11.53 4.97
C MET A 165 -12.89 11.82 3.48
N GLN A 166 -13.60 12.91 3.14
CA GLN A 166 -13.81 13.32 1.76
C GLN A 166 -12.48 13.63 1.05
N TYR A 167 -11.55 14.30 1.74
CA TYR A 167 -10.23 14.60 1.21
C TYR A 167 -9.40 13.34 0.93
N LEU A 168 -9.37 12.37 1.87
CA LEU A 168 -8.67 11.10 1.65
C LEU A 168 -9.31 10.29 0.52
N ASP A 169 -10.62 10.28 0.45
CA ASP A 169 -11.40 9.59 -0.60
C ASP A 169 -11.08 10.20 -1.98
N GLN A 170 -11.00 11.53 -2.07
CA GLN A 170 -10.62 12.23 -3.29
C GLN A 170 -9.18 11.88 -3.73
N ILE A 171 -8.23 11.81 -2.81
CA ILE A 171 -6.86 11.36 -3.12
C ILE A 171 -6.87 9.94 -3.67
N ALA A 172 -7.60 9.02 -3.04
CA ALA A 172 -7.68 7.63 -3.47
C ALA A 172 -8.25 7.50 -4.89
N HIS A 173 -9.34 8.21 -5.19
CA HIS A 173 -9.92 8.24 -6.54
C HIS A 173 -8.99 8.89 -7.57
N THR A 174 -8.30 9.97 -7.20
CA THR A 174 -7.29 10.59 -8.08
C THR A 174 -6.16 9.62 -8.44
N ILE A 175 -5.72 8.79 -7.48
CA ILE A 175 -4.72 7.74 -7.76
C ILE A 175 -5.29 6.71 -8.75
N VAL A 176 -6.51 6.21 -8.52
CA VAL A 176 -7.14 5.23 -9.43
C VAL A 176 -7.27 5.81 -10.85
N ASP A 177 -7.78 7.03 -10.96
CA ASP A 177 -8.01 7.69 -12.26
C ASP A 177 -6.69 7.91 -13.02
N MET A 178 -5.64 8.32 -12.33
CA MET A 178 -4.33 8.50 -12.94
C MET A 178 -3.72 7.17 -13.40
N MET A 179 -3.79 6.12 -12.59
CA MET A 179 -3.28 4.81 -12.98
C MET A 179 -4.03 4.26 -14.20
N ASN A 180 -5.34 4.47 -14.26
CA ASN A 180 -6.15 4.07 -15.41
C ASN A 180 -5.82 4.88 -16.68
N SER A 181 -5.66 6.20 -16.56
CA SER A 181 -5.48 7.09 -17.71
C SER A 181 -4.05 7.09 -18.26
N GLU A 182 -3.04 7.14 -17.38
CA GLU A 182 -1.63 7.31 -17.77
C GLU A 182 -0.89 5.97 -17.95
N ALA A 183 -1.24 4.96 -17.14
CA ALA A 183 -0.58 3.66 -17.18
C ALA A 183 -1.45 2.54 -17.77
N MET A 184 -2.75 2.79 -18.01
CA MET A 184 -3.73 1.77 -18.40
C MET A 184 -3.77 0.58 -17.41
N LEU A 185 -3.52 0.85 -16.12
CA LEU A 185 -3.46 -0.13 -15.06
C LEU A 185 -4.70 -0.03 -14.17
N ASN A 186 -5.36 -1.16 -13.95
CA ASN A 186 -6.39 -1.28 -12.93
C ASN A 186 -5.74 -1.53 -11.57
N VAL A 187 -5.95 -0.63 -10.63
CA VAL A 187 -5.41 -0.72 -9.27
C VAL A 187 -6.54 -0.73 -8.24
N ASN A 188 -6.27 -1.38 -7.11
CA ASN A 188 -7.08 -1.25 -5.91
C ASN A 188 -6.35 -0.32 -4.94
N VAL A 189 -7.03 0.71 -4.46
CA VAL A 189 -6.49 1.66 -3.49
C VAL A 189 -7.24 1.53 -2.18
N ALA A 190 -6.51 1.27 -1.10
CA ALA A 190 -7.09 1.26 0.23
C ALA A 190 -6.37 2.24 1.15
N TYR A 191 -7.08 2.83 2.12
CA TYR A 191 -6.45 3.75 3.05
C TYR A 191 -6.95 3.59 4.48
N GLY A 192 -6.00 3.86 5.42
CA GLY A 192 -6.25 3.87 6.85
C GLY A 192 -6.77 5.21 7.37
N THR A 193 -6.92 5.33 8.68
CA THR A 193 -7.29 6.59 9.33
C THR A 193 -6.07 7.50 9.47
N VAL A 194 -6.34 8.81 9.64
CA VAL A 194 -5.29 9.80 9.94
C VAL A 194 -4.75 9.53 11.34
N VAL A 195 -3.42 9.60 11.45
CA VAL A 195 -2.68 9.53 12.70
C VAL A 195 -1.86 10.80 12.89
N GLU A 196 -1.73 11.27 14.13
CA GLU A 196 -1.12 12.57 14.45
C GLU A 196 0.42 12.48 14.60
N GLU A 197 0.92 11.32 15.00
CA GLU A 197 2.32 11.09 15.27
C GLU A 197 2.92 10.00 14.39
N LEU A 198 4.20 10.16 14.09
CA LEU A 198 4.96 9.23 13.26
C LEU A 198 4.94 7.79 13.80
N LYS A 199 4.98 7.61 15.12
CA LYS A 199 4.94 6.29 15.77
C LYS A 199 3.67 5.50 15.46
N ASP A 200 2.58 6.20 15.12
CA ASP A 200 1.27 5.59 14.87
C ASP A 200 1.03 5.26 13.38
N VAL A 201 2.01 5.54 12.51
CA VAL A 201 1.90 5.28 11.05
C VAL A 201 1.68 3.78 10.76
N SER A 202 2.26 2.88 11.56
CA SER A 202 2.03 1.43 11.48
C SER A 202 0.56 1.06 11.69
N LYS A 203 -0.17 1.80 12.55
CA LYS A 203 -1.61 1.61 12.74
C LYS A 203 -2.38 1.94 11.47
N SER A 204 -2.14 3.11 10.87
CA SER A 204 -2.78 3.51 9.62
C SER A 204 -2.49 2.52 8.48
N TYR A 205 -1.28 1.96 8.42
CA TYR A 205 -0.92 0.92 7.46
C TYR A 205 -1.69 -0.40 7.69
N LYS A 206 -1.77 -0.89 8.93
CA LYS A 206 -2.55 -2.09 9.30
C LYS A 206 -4.04 -1.90 8.94
N GLU A 207 -4.58 -0.71 9.15
CA GLU A 207 -5.93 -0.34 8.76
C GLU A 207 -6.12 -0.31 7.24
N ALA A 208 -5.18 0.26 6.49
CA ALA A 208 -5.21 0.26 5.02
C ALA A 208 -5.14 -1.16 4.46
N LYS A 209 -4.28 -2.02 5.02
CA LYS A 209 -4.17 -3.43 4.63
C LYS A 209 -5.46 -4.18 4.87
N MET A 210 -6.06 -4.00 6.05
CA MET A 210 -7.38 -4.59 6.35
C MET A 210 -8.46 -4.06 5.38
N ALA A 211 -8.43 -2.76 5.05
CA ALA A 211 -9.37 -2.18 4.10
C ALA A 211 -9.24 -2.80 2.70
N LEU A 212 -8.01 -3.06 2.26
CA LEU A 212 -7.75 -3.71 0.98
C LEU A 212 -8.31 -5.14 0.96
N ASP A 213 -8.01 -5.94 1.98
CA ASP A 213 -8.46 -7.35 2.07
C ASP A 213 -9.99 -7.44 2.17
N VAL A 214 -10.59 -6.65 3.06
CA VAL A 214 -12.06 -6.59 3.21
C VAL A 214 -12.73 -6.08 1.93
N GLY A 215 -12.13 -5.11 1.26
CA GLY A 215 -12.57 -4.61 -0.04
C GLY A 215 -12.65 -5.72 -1.08
N LYS A 216 -11.60 -6.52 -1.21
CA LYS A 216 -11.54 -7.64 -2.15
C LYS A 216 -12.58 -8.73 -1.86
N ILE A 217 -12.83 -9.01 -0.58
CA ILE A 217 -13.75 -10.06 -0.17
C ILE A 217 -15.21 -9.65 -0.37
N PHE A 218 -15.56 -8.42 0.00
CA PHE A 218 -16.96 -8.01 0.11
C PHE A 218 -17.38 -6.93 -0.88
N TYR A 219 -16.43 -6.21 -1.48
CA TYR A 219 -16.69 -5.05 -2.33
C TYR A 219 -15.80 -5.07 -3.59
N ALA A 220 -15.66 -6.24 -4.21
CA ALA A 220 -14.74 -6.48 -5.33
C ALA A 220 -14.94 -5.58 -6.56
N GLU A 221 -16.11 -4.96 -6.71
CA GLU A 221 -16.42 -4.00 -7.77
C GLU A 221 -15.88 -2.59 -7.49
N GLN A 222 -15.47 -2.32 -6.25
CA GLN A 222 -14.97 -1.02 -5.83
C GLN A 222 -13.44 -0.99 -5.92
N SER A 223 -12.90 -0.02 -6.63
CA SER A 223 -11.45 0.21 -6.72
C SER A 223 -10.89 0.94 -5.50
N VAL A 224 -11.74 1.56 -4.67
CA VAL A 224 -11.33 2.31 -3.48
C VAL A 224 -11.98 1.73 -2.23
N SER A 225 -11.17 1.46 -1.20
CA SER A 225 -11.62 0.92 0.09
C SER A 225 -11.10 1.76 1.25
N ALA A 226 -12.02 2.40 1.99
CA ALA A 226 -11.71 3.18 3.18
C ALA A 226 -11.92 2.36 4.44
N TYR A 227 -10.95 2.32 5.36
CA TYR A 227 -11.04 1.55 6.60
C TYR A 227 -12.29 1.87 7.44
N ASN A 228 -12.66 3.13 7.54
CA ASN A 228 -13.81 3.60 8.29
C ASN A 228 -15.17 3.36 7.60
N LYS A 229 -15.18 2.94 6.32
CA LYS A 229 -16.39 2.59 5.57
C LYS A 229 -16.63 1.07 5.48
N LEU A 230 -15.78 0.24 6.06
CA LEU A 230 -15.86 -1.23 5.96
C LEU A 230 -17.08 -1.84 6.68
N GLY A 231 -17.68 -1.11 7.61
CA GLY A 231 -18.86 -1.56 8.34
C GLY A 231 -18.70 -2.95 8.97
N ILE A 232 -19.71 -3.80 8.77
CA ILE A 232 -19.75 -5.17 9.31
C ILE A 232 -18.65 -6.08 8.71
N GLY A 233 -18.19 -5.81 7.50
CA GLY A 233 -17.13 -6.60 6.85
C GLY A 233 -15.85 -6.64 7.68
N ARG A 234 -15.52 -5.51 8.36
CA ARG A 234 -14.38 -5.45 9.28
C ARG A 234 -14.51 -6.38 10.49
N LEU A 235 -15.71 -6.53 11.02
CA LEU A 235 -15.95 -7.45 12.15
C LEU A 235 -15.83 -8.90 11.70
N ILE A 236 -16.43 -9.24 10.58
CA ILE A 236 -16.38 -10.60 10.03
C ILE A 236 -14.95 -11.01 9.71
N TYR A 237 -14.17 -10.13 9.07
CA TYR A 237 -12.77 -10.40 8.74
C TYR A 237 -11.89 -10.73 9.98
N GLN A 238 -12.26 -10.23 11.16
CA GLN A 238 -11.55 -10.50 12.41
C GLN A 238 -12.03 -11.77 13.14
N LEU A 239 -13.08 -12.45 12.66
CA LEU A 239 -13.57 -13.65 13.30
C LEU A 239 -12.64 -14.83 13.01
N PRO A 240 -12.36 -15.68 14.03
CA PRO A 240 -11.66 -16.94 13.81
C PRO A 240 -12.45 -17.84 12.84
N VAL A 241 -11.76 -18.43 11.86
CA VAL A 241 -12.38 -19.29 10.84
C VAL A 241 -13.20 -20.43 11.48
N ASN A 242 -12.73 -20.97 12.62
CA ASN A 242 -13.48 -22.01 13.34
C ASN A 242 -14.83 -21.52 13.86
N LEU A 243 -14.91 -20.27 14.35
CA LEU A 243 -16.17 -19.67 14.77
C LEU A 243 -17.11 -19.46 13.59
N CYS A 244 -16.57 -19.07 12.45
CA CYS A 244 -17.33 -18.94 11.21
C CYS A 244 -17.95 -20.28 10.77
N LYS A 245 -17.21 -21.38 10.85
CA LYS A 245 -17.71 -22.73 10.51
C LYS A 245 -18.85 -23.13 11.43
N ILE A 246 -18.66 -23.00 12.76
CA ILE A 246 -19.71 -23.32 13.76
C ILE A 246 -20.98 -22.52 13.47
N PHE A 247 -20.86 -21.21 13.22
CA PHE A 247 -21.99 -20.33 12.92
C PHE A 247 -22.77 -20.79 11.67
N ILE A 248 -22.07 -21.16 10.61
CA ILE A 248 -22.70 -21.65 9.38
C ILE A 248 -23.39 -23.00 9.59
N GLU A 249 -22.75 -23.93 10.33
CA GLU A 249 -23.29 -25.24 10.67
C GLU A 249 -24.55 -25.14 11.53
N GLU A 250 -24.57 -24.23 12.52
CA GLU A 250 -25.74 -23.98 13.39
C GLU A 250 -26.94 -23.44 12.61
N ILE A 251 -26.72 -22.57 11.62
CA ILE A 251 -27.81 -21.96 10.85
C ILE A 251 -28.36 -22.88 9.77
N PHE A 252 -27.48 -23.55 9.01
CA PHE A 252 -27.87 -24.26 7.81
C PHE A 252 -27.78 -25.78 7.93
N GLY A 253 -27.18 -26.31 9.00
CA GLY A 253 -26.90 -27.74 9.16
C GLY A 253 -26.18 -28.32 7.96
N ASP A 254 -26.69 -29.47 7.46
CA ASP A 254 -26.14 -30.12 6.27
C ASP A 254 -26.54 -29.42 4.95
N ASN A 255 -27.40 -28.41 5.00
CA ASN A 255 -27.90 -27.66 3.84
C ASN A 255 -27.06 -26.38 3.58
N LEU A 256 -25.75 -26.48 3.64
CA LEU A 256 -24.83 -25.37 3.48
C LEU A 256 -25.14 -24.57 2.19
N PRO A 257 -25.31 -23.22 2.27
CA PRO A 257 -25.52 -22.38 1.07
C PRO A 257 -24.22 -22.15 0.28
N LEU A 258 -23.28 -23.12 0.34
CA LEU A 258 -21.98 -23.03 -0.31
C LEU A 258 -22.09 -23.05 -1.85
N ASP A 259 -23.21 -23.57 -2.40
CA ASP A 259 -23.44 -23.72 -3.83
C ASP A 259 -24.72 -23.03 -4.31
N LEU A 260 -24.96 -21.80 -3.84
CA LEU A 260 -26.01 -20.98 -4.44
C LEU A 260 -25.62 -20.65 -5.88
N ASP A 261 -26.52 -20.91 -6.83
CA ASP A 261 -26.29 -20.50 -8.20
C ASP A 261 -26.24 -18.98 -8.33
N GLU A 262 -25.58 -18.50 -9.40
CA GLU A 262 -25.35 -17.08 -9.66
C GLU A 262 -26.67 -16.28 -9.74
N GLU A 263 -27.72 -16.90 -10.26
CA GLU A 263 -29.05 -16.29 -10.36
C GLU A 263 -29.67 -16.04 -8.98
N THR A 264 -29.53 -17.01 -8.08
CA THR A 264 -30.01 -16.90 -6.68
C THR A 264 -29.21 -15.85 -5.93
N LEU A 265 -27.88 -15.84 -6.03
CA LEU A 265 -27.02 -14.82 -5.41
C LEU A 265 -27.37 -13.42 -5.91
N THR A 266 -27.53 -13.23 -7.21
CA THR A 266 -27.94 -11.96 -7.80
C THR A 266 -29.32 -11.50 -7.26
N THR A 267 -30.27 -12.45 -7.16
CA THR A 267 -31.59 -12.19 -6.61
C THR A 267 -31.53 -11.71 -5.15
N ILE A 268 -30.74 -12.38 -4.31
CA ILE A 268 -30.58 -12.05 -2.88
C ILE A 268 -29.90 -10.68 -2.74
N ASN A 269 -28.80 -10.43 -3.44
CA ASN A 269 -28.08 -9.17 -3.36
C ASN A 269 -28.98 -8.00 -3.77
N LYS A 270 -29.70 -8.13 -4.90
CA LYS A 270 -30.64 -7.08 -5.34
C LYS A 270 -31.79 -6.89 -4.37
N PHE A 271 -32.26 -7.95 -3.71
CA PHE A 271 -33.30 -7.84 -2.70
C PHE A 271 -32.84 -7.08 -1.47
N PHE A 272 -31.59 -7.30 -1.02
CA PHE A 272 -30.99 -6.56 0.08
C PHE A 272 -30.70 -5.09 -0.28
N GLU A 273 -30.17 -4.84 -1.51
CA GLU A 273 -29.95 -3.47 -2.01
C GLU A 273 -31.23 -2.65 -2.07
N ASN A 274 -32.36 -3.28 -2.37
CA ASN A 274 -33.66 -2.65 -2.43
C ASN A 274 -34.42 -2.68 -1.09
N ASN A 275 -33.72 -2.82 0.05
CA ASN A 275 -34.30 -2.82 1.39
C ASN A 275 -35.51 -3.80 1.53
N LEU A 276 -35.36 -5.01 1.02
CA LEU A 276 -36.34 -6.08 1.06
C LEU A 276 -37.66 -5.75 0.30
N ASN A 277 -37.60 -4.84 -0.66
CA ASN A 277 -38.74 -4.44 -1.47
C ASN A 277 -38.93 -5.33 -2.70
N VAL A 278 -39.89 -6.26 -2.63
CA VAL A 278 -40.21 -7.23 -3.70
C VAL A 278 -40.51 -6.53 -5.04
N SER A 279 -41.29 -5.46 -5.04
CA SER A 279 -41.73 -4.80 -6.27
C SER A 279 -40.57 -4.09 -6.98
N GLU A 280 -39.74 -3.40 -6.23
CA GLU A 280 -38.57 -2.71 -6.77
C GLU A 280 -37.54 -3.72 -7.27
N THR A 281 -37.27 -4.78 -6.49
CA THR A 281 -36.33 -5.84 -6.88
C THR A 281 -36.77 -6.57 -8.15
N SER A 282 -38.05 -6.90 -8.28
CA SER A 282 -38.57 -7.56 -9.48
C SER A 282 -38.40 -6.68 -10.72
N ARG A 283 -38.61 -5.35 -10.57
CA ARG A 283 -38.43 -4.39 -11.66
C ARG A 283 -36.96 -4.32 -12.08
N GLN A 284 -36.02 -4.22 -11.13
CA GLN A 284 -34.60 -4.15 -11.43
C GLN A 284 -34.00 -5.43 -12.01
N LEU A 285 -34.55 -6.58 -11.62
CA LEU A 285 -34.16 -7.88 -12.17
C LEU A 285 -34.87 -8.24 -13.48
N PHE A 286 -35.79 -7.35 -13.95
CA PHE A 286 -36.60 -7.59 -15.15
C PHE A 286 -37.40 -8.90 -15.11
N VAL A 287 -37.88 -9.29 -13.90
CA VAL A 287 -38.70 -10.49 -13.71
C VAL A 287 -40.07 -10.13 -13.19
N HIS A 288 -41.09 -11.02 -13.42
CA HIS A 288 -42.40 -10.84 -12.84
C HIS A 288 -42.35 -10.98 -11.30
N ARG A 289 -43.15 -10.20 -10.57
CA ARG A 289 -43.21 -10.23 -9.10
C ARG A 289 -43.36 -11.65 -8.55
N ASN A 290 -44.24 -12.44 -9.15
CA ASN A 290 -44.51 -13.79 -8.69
C ASN A 290 -43.29 -14.72 -8.86
N THR A 291 -42.49 -14.49 -9.90
CA THR A 291 -41.20 -15.21 -10.11
C THR A 291 -40.22 -14.90 -8.99
N LEU A 292 -40.09 -13.64 -8.59
CA LEU A 292 -39.23 -13.25 -7.49
C LEU A 292 -39.71 -13.88 -6.16
N VAL A 293 -41.04 -13.80 -5.88
CA VAL A 293 -41.64 -14.43 -4.68
C VAL A 293 -41.34 -15.93 -4.66
N TYR A 294 -41.53 -16.63 -5.78
CA TYR A 294 -41.19 -18.05 -5.90
C TYR A 294 -39.73 -18.35 -5.60
N ARG A 295 -38.79 -17.52 -6.11
CA ARG A 295 -37.34 -17.69 -5.81
C ARG A 295 -37.06 -17.53 -4.31
N ILE A 296 -37.65 -16.53 -3.67
CA ILE A 296 -37.51 -16.29 -2.23
C ILE A 296 -38.11 -17.46 -1.42
N GLU A 297 -39.27 -17.99 -1.80
CA GLU A 297 -39.88 -19.14 -1.13
C GLU A 297 -39.05 -20.42 -1.32
N LYS A 298 -38.45 -20.61 -2.50
CA LYS A 298 -37.51 -21.71 -2.74
C LYS A 298 -36.31 -21.60 -1.82
N LEU A 299 -35.75 -20.38 -1.68
CA LEU A 299 -34.62 -20.11 -0.78
C LEU A 299 -35.02 -20.38 0.69
N GLN A 300 -36.16 -19.91 1.13
CA GLN A 300 -36.69 -20.18 2.47
C GLN A 300 -36.81 -21.69 2.76
N LYS A 301 -37.30 -22.47 1.80
CA LYS A 301 -37.45 -23.92 1.95
C LYS A 301 -36.07 -24.62 2.07
N SER A 302 -35.06 -24.13 1.38
CA SER A 302 -33.72 -24.73 1.42
C SER A 302 -32.89 -24.26 2.62
N SER A 303 -33.04 -23.01 3.07
CA SER A 303 -32.22 -22.41 4.15
C SER A 303 -32.89 -22.41 5.52
N GLY A 304 -34.24 -22.55 5.58
CA GLY A 304 -34.99 -22.36 6.78
C GLY A 304 -35.27 -20.87 7.15
N LEU A 305 -34.64 -19.92 6.44
CA LEU A 305 -34.75 -18.48 6.71
C LEU A 305 -35.61 -17.76 5.70
N ASP A 306 -36.60 -16.98 6.17
CA ASP A 306 -37.41 -16.11 5.31
C ASP A 306 -36.80 -14.71 5.19
N ILE A 307 -36.03 -14.47 4.13
CA ILE A 307 -35.36 -13.18 3.91
C ILE A 307 -36.28 -11.98 3.72
N ARG A 308 -37.61 -12.15 3.79
CA ARG A 308 -38.60 -11.06 3.87
C ARG A 308 -38.78 -10.55 5.31
N VAL A 309 -38.37 -11.36 6.29
CA VAL A 309 -38.34 -11.01 7.72
C VAL A 309 -36.96 -10.44 8.04
N PHE A 310 -36.90 -9.27 8.68
CA PHE A 310 -35.66 -8.54 8.89
C PHE A 310 -34.58 -9.35 9.62
N ASP A 311 -34.93 -10.06 10.69
CA ASP A 311 -33.98 -10.83 11.49
C ASP A 311 -33.39 -12.01 10.69
N ASP A 312 -34.24 -12.70 9.92
CA ASP A 312 -33.78 -13.78 9.03
C ASP A 312 -32.93 -13.24 7.88
N ALA A 313 -33.35 -12.10 7.30
CA ALA A 313 -32.60 -11.42 6.25
C ALA A 313 -31.21 -10.97 6.72
N LEU A 314 -31.10 -10.43 7.93
CA LEU A 314 -29.85 -10.04 8.56
C LEU A 314 -28.95 -11.26 8.80
N THR A 315 -29.51 -12.32 9.38
CA THR A 315 -28.80 -13.58 9.62
C THR A 315 -28.27 -14.16 8.31
N PHE A 316 -29.11 -14.20 7.29
CA PHE A 316 -28.72 -14.71 5.96
C PHE A 316 -27.63 -13.86 5.31
N LYS A 317 -27.73 -12.53 5.41
CA LYS A 317 -26.70 -11.60 4.88
C LYS A 317 -25.35 -11.79 5.56
N ILE A 318 -25.34 -11.91 6.89
CA ILE A 318 -24.12 -12.19 7.67
C ILE A 318 -23.55 -13.55 7.25
N ALA A 319 -24.38 -14.57 7.11
CA ALA A 319 -23.94 -15.90 6.71
C ALA A 319 -23.30 -15.91 5.30
N LEU A 320 -23.87 -15.20 4.32
CA LEU A 320 -23.24 -15.03 3.00
C LEU A 320 -21.89 -14.34 3.10
N MET A 321 -21.77 -13.29 3.92
CA MET A 321 -20.48 -12.62 4.14
C MET A 321 -19.46 -13.55 4.79
N VAL A 322 -19.87 -14.33 5.80
CA VAL A 322 -18.99 -15.34 6.43
C VAL A 322 -18.52 -16.40 5.43
N VAL A 323 -19.43 -16.90 4.57
CA VAL A 323 -19.08 -17.86 3.50
C VAL A 323 -18.05 -17.25 2.52
N ASN A 324 -18.27 -16.01 2.09
CA ASN A 324 -17.32 -15.33 1.21
C ASN A 324 -15.94 -15.16 1.88
N TYR A 325 -15.91 -14.78 3.16
CA TYR A 325 -14.69 -14.69 3.93
C TYR A 325 -13.94 -16.03 4.06
N MET A 326 -14.67 -17.13 4.25
CA MET A 326 -14.07 -18.47 4.37
C MET A 326 -13.52 -19.03 3.05
N LYS A 327 -13.96 -18.49 1.90
CA LYS A 327 -13.48 -18.87 0.56
C LYS A 327 -12.22 -18.11 0.15
N TYR A 328 -11.95 -16.97 0.78
CA TYR A 328 -10.75 -16.15 0.55
C TYR A 328 -9.55 -16.70 1.30
#